data_135698295cc620547c020a8404379535
#
_entry.id   135698295cc620547c020a8404379535
#
_cell.length_a   1.000
_cell.length_b   1.000
_cell.length_c   1.000
_cell.angle_alpha   90.00
_cell.angle_beta   90.00
_cell.angle_gamma   90.00
#
_symmetry.space_group_name_H-M   'P 1'
#
loop_
_entity.id
_entity.type
_entity.pdbx_description
1 polymer ?
#
loop_
_entity_poly.entity_id
_entity_poly.type
_entity_poly.pdbx_seq_one_letter_code
_entity_poly.pdbx_strand_id
1 'polypeptide(L)'
;MKARYDDLDEYIADLKAEIAGNEQCANHHYNLGLALLSKRDFVAAEESFLEAVRNSPHLAEAYVQLGGICLERGDLDGCLRYNEEAANCRAKFPVPWSNIAFVHLQRGEPDKAITALNKALKWDPNFVQAQNALATAYFMKGNYKACEEQCLAIIKKEPAFAPAWNNLALAYFDQGEHAKAKEAAETAKKLGFEVPEGFLEELKENTD
;
A
#
# COMPACT_ATOMS: atom_id res chain seq x y z
N MET A 1 -16.98 -2.07 -16.98
CA MET A 1 -16.96 -1.36 -18.29
C MET A 1 -15.91 -2.06 -19.15
N LYS A 2 -16.29 -2.64 -20.30
CA LYS A 2 -15.30 -3.14 -21.28
C LYS A 2 -14.51 -1.95 -21.78
N ALA A 3 -13.17 -2.09 -21.85
CA ALA A 3 -12.29 -1.06 -22.35
C ALA A 3 -12.76 -0.62 -23.76
N ARG A 4 -13.02 0.68 -23.93
CA ARG A 4 -13.40 1.30 -25.20
C ARG A 4 -12.20 1.41 -26.14
N TYR A 5 -11.01 1.16 -25.61
CA TYR A 5 -9.74 1.34 -26.29
C TYR A 5 -8.93 0.04 -26.18
N ASP A 6 -8.49 -0.48 -27.31
CA ASP A 6 -7.55 -1.59 -27.42
C ASP A 6 -6.09 -1.09 -27.36
N ASP A 7 -5.88 0.23 -27.54
CA ASP A 7 -4.59 0.92 -27.53
C ASP A 7 -4.59 2.04 -26.49
N LEU A 8 -3.63 2.00 -25.57
CA LEU A 8 -3.42 3.01 -24.54
C LEU A 8 -2.99 4.36 -25.12
N ASP A 9 -2.28 4.36 -26.26
CA ASP A 9 -1.86 5.58 -26.94
C ASP A 9 -3.04 6.32 -27.57
N GLU A 10 -4.00 5.60 -28.15
CA GLU A 10 -5.25 6.16 -28.65
C GLU A 10 -6.06 6.78 -27.51
N TYR A 11 -6.16 6.08 -26.37
CA TYR A 11 -6.85 6.61 -25.20
C TYR A 11 -6.20 7.90 -24.66
N ILE A 12 -4.86 7.97 -24.61
CA ILE A 12 -4.13 9.17 -24.20
C ILE A 12 -4.38 10.32 -25.19
N ALA A 13 -4.40 10.04 -26.51
CA ALA A 13 -4.66 11.04 -27.52
C ALA A 13 -6.08 11.63 -27.40
N ASP A 14 -7.08 10.78 -27.17
CA ASP A 14 -8.45 11.20 -26.94
C ASP A 14 -8.59 12.07 -25.67
N LEU A 15 -7.98 11.66 -24.57
CA LEU A 15 -7.97 12.45 -23.32
C LEU A 15 -7.33 13.82 -23.52
N LYS A 16 -6.23 13.91 -24.28
CA LYS A 16 -5.60 15.20 -24.62
C LYS A 16 -6.51 16.08 -25.48
N ALA A 17 -7.27 15.49 -26.43
CA ALA A 17 -8.24 16.22 -27.22
C ALA A 17 -9.42 16.71 -26.36
N GLU A 18 -9.91 15.88 -25.43
CA GLU A 18 -10.96 16.26 -24.48
C GLU A 18 -10.50 17.41 -23.56
N ILE A 19 -9.25 17.37 -23.07
CA ILE A 19 -8.64 18.45 -22.27
C ILE A 19 -8.54 19.73 -23.10
N ALA A 20 -8.12 19.67 -24.37
CA ALA A 20 -8.06 20.84 -25.24
C ALA A 20 -9.44 21.49 -25.45
N GLY A 21 -10.52 20.72 -25.39
CA GLY A 21 -11.90 21.24 -25.42
C GLY A 21 -12.41 21.76 -24.08
N ASN A 22 -11.83 21.30 -22.97
CA ASN A 22 -12.19 21.71 -21.61
C ASN A 22 -11.00 21.52 -20.64
N GLU A 23 -10.11 22.50 -20.60
CA GLU A 23 -8.88 22.49 -19.79
C GLU A 23 -9.14 22.43 -18.28
N GLN A 24 -10.33 22.79 -17.82
CA GLN A 24 -10.66 22.81 -16.39
C GLN A 24 -11.32 21.51 -15.90
N CYS A 25 -11.44 20.48 -16.75
CA CYS A 25 -12.02 19.21 -16.35
C CYS A 25 -11.02 18.36 -15.53
N ALA A 26 -11.10 18.42 -14.20
CA ALA A 26 -10.24 17.66 -13.31
C ALA A 26 -10.23 16.14 -13.59
N ASN A 27 -11.38 15.59 -14.01
CA ASN A 27 -11.48 14.15 -14.31
C ASN A 27 -10.70 13.75 -15.56
N HIS A 28 -10.65 14.60 -16.60
CA HIS A 28 -9.84 14.31 -17.78
C HIS A 28 -8.35 14.30 -17.44
N HIS A 29 -7.87 15.29 -16.67
CA HIS A 29 -6.50 15.31 -16.17
C HIS A 29 -6.17 14.11 -15.28
N TYR A 30 -7.07 13.74 -14.38
CA TYR A 30 -6.91 12.55 -13.53
C TYR A 30 -6.79 11.26 -14.36
N ASN A 31 -7.67 11.07 -15.34
CA ASN A 31 -7.65 9.90 -16.21
C ASN A 31 -6.40 9.86 -17.10
N LEU A 32 -5.94 11.04 -17.59
CA LEU A 32 -4.67 11.14 -18.31
C LEU A 32 -3.50 10.74 -17.42
N GLY A 33 -3.47 11.21 -16.17
CA GLY A 33 -2.46 10.80 -15.19
C GLY A 33 -2.43 9.29 -14.98
N LEU A 34 -3.58 8.62 -14.84
CA LEU A 34 -3.66 7.16 -14.70
C LEU A 34 -3.15 6.42 -15.96
N ALA A 35 -3.50 6.90 -17.14
CA ALA A 35 -3.04 6.33 -18.40
C ALA A 35 -1.51 6.44 -18.54
N LEU A 36 -0.94 7.60 -18.19
CA LEU A 36 0.50 7.85 -18.20
C LEU A 36 1.25 7.00 -17.14
N LEU A 37 0.66 6.81 -15.95
CA LEU A 37 1.21 5.87 -14.96
C LEU A 37 1.30 4.44 -15.51
N SER A 38 0.27 4.00 -16.25
CA SER A 38 0.28 2.68 -16.90
C SER A 38 1.40 2.55 -17.93
N LYS A 39 1.85 3.66 -18.53
CA LYS A 39 3.03 3.73 -19.39
C LYS A 39 4.34 3.93 -18.62
N ARG A 40 4.30 4.05 -17.31
CA ARG A 40 5.42 4.39 -16.43
C ARG A 40 6.04 5.78 -16.72
N ASP A 41 5.27 6.66 -17.36
CA ASP A 41 5.66 8.06 -17.53
C ASP A 41 5.26 8.85 -16.28
N PHE A 42 6.07 8.67 -15.23
CA PHE A 42 5.80 9.27 -13.91
C PHE A 42 5.83 10.79 -13.94
N VAL A 43 6.62 11.40 -14.82
CA VAL A 43 6.75 12.87 -14.91
C VAL A 43 5.47 13.47 -15.49
N ALA A 44 5.04 13.00 -16.65
CA ALA A 44 3.81 13.50 -17.27
C ALA A 44 2.55 13.12 -16.46
N ALA A 45 2.58 11.97 -15.77
CA ALA A 45 1.49 11.58 -14.86
C ALA A 45 1.36 12.55 -13.68
N GLU A 46 2.48 12.93 -13.06
CA GLU A 46 2.50 13.92 -11.96
C GLU A 46 1.94 15.25 -12.39
N GLU A 47 2.37 15.78 -13.54
CA GLU A 47 1.85 17.03 -14.10
C GLU A 47 0.32 16.95 -14.28
N SER A 48 -0.17 15.82 -14.83
CA SER A 48 -1.59 15.61 -15.04
C SER A 48 -2.37 15.55 -13.71
N PHE A 49 -1.86 14.89 -12.68
CA PHE A 49 -2.52 14.87 -11.37
C PHE A 49 -2.45 16.24 -10.66
N LEU A 50 -1.38 17.00 -10.84
CA LEU A 50 -1.30 18.38 -10.32
C LEU A 50 -2.34 19.28 -10.98
N GLU A 51 -2.57 19.16 -12.29
CA GLU A 51 -3.66 19.88 -12.96
C GLU A 51 -5.03 19.41 -12.45
N ALA A 52 -5.20 18.08 -12.21
CA ALA A 52 -6.45 17.55 -11.67
C ALA A 52 -6.78 18.16 -10.28
N VAL A 53 -5.81 18.24 -9.37
CA VAL A 53 -6.04 18.86 -8.04
C VAL A 53 -6.13 20.38 -8.09
N ARG A 54 -5.49 21.04 -9.05
CA ARG A 54 -5.65 22.49 -9.28
C ARG A 54 -7.09 22.81 -9.68
N ASN A 55 -7.68 22.01 -10.55
CA ASN A 55 -9.05 22.19 -11.02
C ASN A 55 -10.10 21.64 -10.04
N SER A 56 -9.75 20.67 -9.20
CA SER A 56 -10.60 20.12 -8.14
C SER A 56 -9.79 19.84 -6.88
N PRO A 57 -9.64 20.82 -5.97
CA PRO A 57 -8.83 20.69 -4.75
C PRO A 57 -9.30 19.61 -3.77
N HIS A 58 -10.49 19.05 -3.96
CA HIS A 58 -11.03 17.96 -3.13
C HIS A 58 -10.98 16.59 -3.80
N LEU A 59 -10.25 16.44 -4.90
CA LEU A 59 -10.07 15.16 -5.58
C LEU A 59 -9.06 14.29 -4.84
N ALA A 60 -9.52 13.62 -3.79
CA ALA A 60 -8.70 12.81 -2.89
C ALA A 60 -7.89 11.73 -3.62
N GLU A 61 -8.45 11.14 -4.66
CA GLU A 61 -7.81 10.10 -5.47
C GLU A 61 -6.56 10.62 -6.19
N ALA A 62 -6.58 11.85 -6.69
CA ALA A 62 -5.43 12.44 -7.37
C ALA A 62 -4.27 12.69 -6.38
N TYR A 63 -4.57 13.13 -5.16
CA TYR A 63 -3.57 13.24 -4.10
C TYR A 63 -2.94 11.89 -3.73
N VAL A 64 -3.73 10.81 -3.68
CA VAL A 64 -3.20 9.45 -3.45
C VAL A 64 -2.21 9.07 -4.56
N GLN A 65 -2.51 9.37 -5.82
CA GLN A 65 -1.61 9.07 -6.93
C GLN A 65 -0.31 9.90 -6.86
N LEU A 66 -0.41 11.18 -6.52
CA LEU A 66 0.77 12.03 -6.27
C LEU A 66 1.63 11.48 -5.14
N GLY A 67 1.01 11.02 -4.06
CA GLY A 67 1.71 10.33 -2.97
C GLY A 67 2.42 9.05 -3.43
N GLY A 68 1.79 8.27 -4.31
CA GLY A 68 2.38 7.09 -4.92
C GLY A 68 3.61 7.41 -5.78
N ILE A 69 3.54 8.46 -6.60
CA ILE A 69 4.67 8.92 -7.42
C ILE A 69 5.84 9.38 -6.54
N CYS A 70 5.56 10.10 -5.44
CA CYS A 70 6.59 10.47 -4.47
C CYS A 70 7.27 9.23 -3.88
N LEU A 71 6.49 8.20 -3.55
CA LEU A 71 7.02 6.95 -3.00
C LEU A 71 7.95 6.24 -4.00
N GLU A 72 7.59 6.15 -5.27
CA GLU A 72 8.43 5.59 -6.34
C GLU A 72 9.79 6.29 -6.48
N ARG A 73 9.83 7.59 -6.13
CA ARG A 73 11.08 8.39 -6.08
C ARG A 73 11.81 8.34 -4.74
N GLY A 74 11.28 7.64 -3.74
CA GLY A 74 11.82 7.60 -2.39
C GLY A 74 11.54 8.87 -1.56
N ASP A 75 10.68 9.79 -2.05
CA ASP A 75 10.26 10.99 -1.33
C ASP A 75 9.15 10.65 -0.32
N LEU A 76 9.58 10.19 0.86
CA LEU A 76 8.66 9.84 1.94
C LEU A 76 7.92 11.07 2.49
N ASP A 77 8.53 12.26 2.46
CA ASP A 77 7.88 13.49 2.92
C ASP A 77 6.78 13.95 1.97
N GLY A 78 7.04 13.89 0.67
CA GLY A 78 6.02 14.15 -0.35
C GLY A 78 4.89 13.14 -0.29
N CYS A 79 5.21 11.86 -0.13
CA CYS A 79 4.21 10.80 0.03
C CYS A 79 3.31 11.07 1.24
N LEU A 80 3.88 11.40 2.40
CA LEU A 80 3.14 11.73 3.61
C LEU A 80 2.21 12.93 3.38
N ARG A 81 2.76 14.05 2.90
CA ARG A 81 2.01 15.29 2.66
C ARG A 81 0.82 15.07 1.73
N TYR A 82 0.99 14.41 0.59
CA TYR A 82 -0.12 14.20 -0.34
C TYR A 82 -1.18 13.24 0.21
N ASN A 83 -0.80 12.22 0.98
CA ASN A 83 -1.79 11.34 1.60
C ASN A 83 -2.53 12.02 2.77
N GLU A 84 -1.91 12.97 3.50
CA GLU A 84 -2.60 13.82 4.46
C GLU A 84 -3.64 14.72 3.79
N GLU A 85 -3.30 15.33 2.64
CA GLU A 85 -4.28 16.11 1.84
C GLU A 85 -5.43 15.21 1.35
N ALA A 86 -5.16 14.00 0.86
CA ALA A 86 -6.21 13.07 0.47
C ALA A 86 -7.14 12.71 1.65
N ALA A 87 -6.58 12.48 2.84
CA ALA A 87 -7.33 12.19 4.05
C ALA A 87 -8.17 13.39 4.53
N ASN A 88 -7.67 14.61 4.36
CA ASN A 88 -8.40 15.84 4.66
C ASN A 88 -9.57 16.06 3.68
N CYS A 89 -9.37 15.75 2.39
CA CYS A 89 -10.43 15.86 1.38
C CYS A 89 -11.56 14.86 1.62
N ARG A 90 -11.26 13.66 2.08
CA ARG A 90 -12.25 12.59 2.30
C ARG A 90 -11.92 11.79 3.56
N ALA A 91 -12.56 12.16 4.67
CA ALA A 91 -12.31 11.55 5.98
C ALA A 91 -12.59 10.02 6.03
N LYS A 92 -13.51 9.51 5.20
CA LYS A 92 -13.90 8.09 5.15
C LYS A 92 -13.18 7.32 4.02
N PHE A 93 -11.97 7.71 3.70
CA PHE A 93 -11.17 7.08 2.67
C PHE A 93 -10.00 6.32 3.32
N PRO A 94 -10.02 4.98 3.37
CA PRO A 94 -9.03 4.21 4.12
C PRO A 94 -7.63 4.23 3.51
N VAL A 95 -7.53 4.34 2.17
CA VAL A 95 -6.26 4.23 1.43
C VAL A 95 -5.21 5.26 1.88
N PRO A 96 -5.51 6.57 1.98
CA PRO A 96 -4.53 7.55 2.45
C PRO A 96 -3.97 7.21 3.85
N TRP A 97 -4.83 6.75 4.76
CA TRP A 97 -4.40 6.38 6.11
C TRP A 97 -3.46 5.17 6.11
N SER A 98 -3.68 4.20 5.22
CA SER A 98 -2.77 3.06 5.04
C SER A 98 -1.42 3.52 4.47
N ASN A 99 -1.41 4.44 3.51
CA ASN A 99 -0.19 5.00 2.93
C ASN A 99 0.61 5.84 3.94
N ILE A 100 -0.08 6.64 4.75
CA ILE A 100 0.53 7.39 5.88
C ILE A 100 1.22 6.42 6.85
N ALA A 101 0.53 5.33 7.19
CA ALA A 101 1.09 4.30 8.05
C ALA A 101 2.33 3.63 7.45
N PHE A 102 2.29 3.34 6.15
CA PHE A 102 3.45 2.80 5.45
C PHE A 102 4.67 3.72 5.57
N VAL A 103 4.50 5.03 5.37
CA VAL A 103 5.60 6.00 5.57
C VAL A 103 6.14 5.96 6.99
N HIS A 104 5.25 5.89 8.00
CA HIS A 104 5.69 5.80 9.41
C HIS A 104 6.42 4.48 9.70
N LEU A 105 6.01 3.35 9.11
CA LEU A 105 6.75 2.09 9.23
C LEU A 105 8.16 2.20 8.63
N GLN A 106 8.30 2.79 7.44
CA GLN A 106 9.60 3.03 6.81
C GLN A 106 10.52 3.92 7.65
N ARG A 107 9.96 4.81 8.46
CA ARG A 107 10.69 5.68 9.40
C ARG A 107 10.98 5.04 10.76
N GLY A 108 10.55 3.80 10.99
CA GLY A 108 10.68 3.16 12.29
C GLY A 108 9.79 3.76 13.39
N GLU A 109 8.64 4.29 13.01
CA GLU A 109 7.67 4.96 13.90
C GLU A 109 6.38 4.12 14.07
N PRO A 110 6.44 2.92 14.66
CA PRO A 110 5.30 1.98 14.68
C PRO A 110 4.07 2.53 15.43
N ASP A 111 4.22 3.37 16.44
CA ASP A 111 3.08 3.95 17.17
C ASP A 111 2.24 4.90 16.30
N LYS A 112 2.92 5.69 15.45
CA LYS A 112 2.24 6.56 14.49
C LYS A 112 1.56 5.73 13.38
N ALA A 113 2.24 4.67 12.93
CA ALA A 113 1.68 3.74 11.96
C ALA A 113 0.40 3.07 12.49
N ILE A 114 0.41 2.54 13.73
CA ILE A 114 -0.78 1.95 14.38
C ILE A 114 -1.94 2.96 14.44
N THR A 115 -1.63 4.22 14.78
CA THR A 115 -2.65 5.27 14.84
C THR A 115 -3.32 5.49 13.48
N ALA A 116 -2.54 5.56 12.42
CA ALA A 116 -3.06 5.72 11.06
C ALA A 116 -3.81 4.48 10.58
N LEU A 117 -3.29 3.27 10.84
CA LEU A 117 -3.94 2.00 10.47
C LEU A 117 -5.29 1.82 11.16
N ASN A 118 -5.39 2.19 12.42
CA ASN A 118 -6.68 2.16 13.12
C ASN A 118 -7.70 3.10 12.47
N LYS A 119 -7.29 4.24 11.91
CA LYS A 119 -8.18 5.11 11.13
C LYS A 119 -8.58 4.44 9.81
N ALA A 120 -7.65 3.81 9.09
CA ALA A 120 -7.96 3.06 7.87
C ALA A 120 -8.98 1.95 8.14
N LEU A 121 -8.71 1.09 9.13
CA LEU A 121 -9.53 -0.06 9.50
C LEU A 121 -10.88 0.31 10.14
N LYS A 122 -11.00 1.51 10.71
CA LYS A 122 -12.31 2.05 11.14
C LYS A 122 -13.27 2.23 9.97
N TRP A 123 -12.76 2.60 8.79
CA TRP A 123 -13.59 2.85 7.60
C TRP A 123 -13.70 1.63 6.69
N ASP A 124 -12.66 0.80 6.65
CA ASP A 124 -12.71 -0.50 5.98
C ASP A 124 -12.05 -1.58 6.87
N PRO A 125 -12.86 -2.26 7.69
CA PRO A 125 -12.38 -3.33 8.56
C PRO A 125 -11.83 -4.54 7.80
N ASN A 126 -12.12 -4.68 6.50
CA ASN A 126 -11.64 -5.78 5.65
C ASN A 126 -10.47 -5.39 4.75
N PHE A 127 -9.88 -4.21 4.95
CA PHE A 127 -8.71 -3.78 4.19
C PHE A 127 -7.47 -4.61 4.59
N VAL A 128 -7.26 -5.72 3.90
CA VAL A 128 -6.26 -6.75 4.26
C VAL A 128 -4.85 -6.17 4.30
N GLN A 129 -4.50 -5.26 3.37
CA GLN A 129 -3.19 -4.61 3.36
C GLN A 129 -2.96 -3.77 4.64
N ALA A 130 -3.98 -3.06 5.11
CA ALA A 130 -3.90 -2.30 6.35
C ALA A 130 -3.83 -3.22 7.59
N GLN A 131 -4.56 -4.34 7.59
CA GLN A 131 -4.46 -5.36 8.66
C GLN A 131 -3.04 -5.94 8.72
N ASN A 132 -2.45 -6.28 7.56
CA ASN A 132 -1.09 -6.81 7.50
C ASN A 132 -0.04 -5.76 7.93
N ALA A 133 -0.20 -4.50 7.52
CA ALA A 133 0.66 -3.41 7.99
C ALA A 133 0.54 -3.20 9.51
N LEU A 134 -0.65 -3.43 10.10
CA LEU A 134 -0.85 -3.39 11.55
C LEU A 134 -0.10 -4.54 12.25
N ALA A 135 -0.10 -5.74 11.66
CA ALA A 135 0.72 -6.85 12.16
C ALA A 135 2.22 -6.51 12.15
N THR A 136 2.71 -5.93 11.04
CA THR A 136 4.09 -5.44 10.93
C THR A 136 4.40 -4.38 11.98
N ALA A 137 3.50 -3.43 12.24
CA ALA A 137 3.68 -2.42 13.27
C ALA A 137 3.77 -3.01 14.68
N TYR A 138 2.96 -4.03 14.99
CA TYR A 138 3.05 -4.76 16.26
C TYR A 138 4.36 -5.53 16.39
N PHE A 139 4.80 -6.18 15.32
CA PHE A 139 6.10 -6.84 15.27
C PHE A 139 7.24 -5.86 15.59
N MET A 140 7.28 -4.71 14.91
CA MET A 140 8.30 -3.67 15.15
C MET A 140 8.29 -3.13 16.59
N LYS A 141 7.17 -3.22 17.31
CA LYS A 141 7.06 -2.88 18.73
C LYS A 141 7.51 -4.00 19.67
N GLY A 142 7.88 -5.17 19.17
CA GLY A 142 8.12 -6.36 19.98
C GLY A 142 6.85 -6.99 20.55
N ASN A 143 5.66 -6.57 20.09
CA ASN A 143 4.41 -7.20 20.50
C ASN A 143 4.07 -8.36 19.55
N TYR A 144 4.89 -9.40 19.64
CA TYR A 144 4.81 -10.57 18.75
C TYR A 144 3.47 -11.30 18.85
N LYS A 145 2.88 -11.33 20.04
CA LYS A 145 1.57 -11.94 20.25
C LYS A 145 0.45 -11.21 19.50
N ALA A 146 0.44 -9.88 19.54
CA ALA A 146 -0.54 -9.11 18.77
C ALA A 146 -0.30 -9.24 17.26
N CYS A 147 0.96 -9.35 16.81
CA CYS A 147 1.30 -9.64 15.43
C CYS A 147 0.74 -11.01 15.01
N GLU A 148 0.96 -12.06 15.79
CA GLU A 148 0.43 -13.41 15.57
C GLU A 148 -1.10 -13.39 15.43
N GLU A 149 -1.81 -12.78 16.38
CA GLU A 149 -3.27 -12.68 16.38
C GLU A 149 -3.81 -12.01 15.10
N GLN A 150 -3.17 -10.91 14.66
CA GLN A 150 -3.54 -10.24 13.40
C GLN A 150 -3.27 -11.12 12.19
N CYS A 151 -2.12 -11.76 12.11
CA CYS A 151 -1.76 -12.65 11.00
C CYS A 151 -2.73 -13.82 10.89
N LEU A 152 -3.04 -14.50 12.01
CA LEU A 152 -4.00 -15.60 12.03
C LEU A 152 -5.41 -15.17 11.62
N ALA A 153 -5.83 -13.95 12.00
CA ALA A 153 -7.12 -13.40 11.58
C ALA A 153 -7.19 -13.14 10.07
N ILE A 154 -6.07 -12.67 9.45
CA ILE A 154 -5.95 -12.50 8.01
C ILE A 154 -5.99 -13.87 7.32
N ILE A 155 -5.15 -14.81 7.74
CA ILE A 155 -5.00 -16.15 7.15
C ILE A 155 -6.32 -16.92 7.17
N LYS A 156 -7.10 -16.75 8.23
CA LYS A 156 -8.44 -17.38 8.34
C LYS A 156 -9.40 -16.92 7.23
N LYS A 157 -9.29 -15.67 6.78
CA LYS A 157 -10.13 -15.07 5.73
C LYS A 157 -9.53 -15.27 4.35
N GLU A 158 -8.24 -15.08 4.24
CA GLU A 158 -7.45 -15.13 3.01
C GLU A 158 -6.22 -16.05 3.18
N PRO A 159 -6.39 -17.39 3.12
CA PRO A 159 -5.30 -18.33 3.34
C PRO A 159 -4.13 -18.20 2.35
N ALA A 160 -4.39 -17.63 1.17
CA ALA A 160 -3.38 -17.40 0.13
C ALA A 160 -2.64 -16.07 0.25
N PHE A 161 -2.92 -15.25 1.28
CA PHE A 161 -2.24 -13.97 1.46
C PHE A 161 -0.85 -14.18 2.07
N ALA A 162 0.14 -14.41 1.22
CA ALA A 162 1.51 -14.76 1.58
C ALA A 162 2.20 -13.79 2.57
N PRO A 163 2.01 -12.44 2.51
CA PRO A 163 2.63 -11.53 3.47
C PRO A 163 2.24 -11.81 4.93
N ALA A 164 1.01 -12.27 5.21
CA ALA A 164 0.61 -12.59 6.57
C ALA A 164 1.33 -13.85 7.10
N TRP A 165 1.58 -14.84 6.25
CA TRP A 165 2.37 -16.01 6.62
C TRP A 165 3.83 -15.65 6.93
N ASN A 166 4.41 -14.72 6.16
CA ASN A 166 5.75 -14.23 6.45
C ASN A 166 5.82 -13.48 7.80
N ASN A 167 4.88 -12.58 8.06
CA ASN A 167 4.84 -11.86 9.33
C ASN A 167 4.59 -12.82 10.51
N LEU A 168 3.77 -13.85 10.31
CA LEU A 168 3.54 -14.91 11.30
C LEU A 168 4.82 -15.70 11.60
N ALA A 169 5.60 -16.02 10.56
CA ALA A 169 6.88 -16.72 10.73
C ALA A 169 7.86 -15.89 11.57
N LEU A 170 7.97 -14.60 11.28
CA LEU A 170 8.82 -13.68 12.06
C LEU A 170 8.35 -13.59 13.53
N ALA A 171 7.03 -13.47 13.74
CA ALA A 171 6.48 -13.40 15.09
C ALA A 171 6.72 -14.68 15.90
N TYR A 172 6.56 -15.86 15.29
CA TYR A 172 6.86 -17.16 15.93
C TYR A 172 8.35 -17.32 16.24
N PHE A 173 9.21 -16.87 15.32
CA PHE A 173 10.66 -16.94 15.53
C PHE A 173 11.09 -16.17 16.77
N ASP A 174 10.67 -14.90 16.89
CA ASP A 174 10.98 -14.04 18.03
C ASP A 174 10.29 -14.46 19.35
N GLN A 175 9.27 -15.34 19.27
CA GLN A 175 8.66 -16.01 20.42
C GLN A 175 9.39 -17.31 20.82
N GLY A 176 10.40 -17.75 20.05
CA GLY A 176 11.11 -19.01 20.24
C GLY A 176 10.34 -20.25 19.74
N GLU A 177 9.25 -20.06 19.00
CA GLU A 177 8.44 -21.12 18.43
C GLU A 177 8.95 -21.56 17.04
N HIS A 178 10.22 -21.96 16.97
CA HIS A 178 10.97 -22.14 15.71
C HIS A 178 10.32 -23.15 14.75
N ALA A 179 9.73 -24.24 15.25
CA ALA A 179 9.04 -25.20 14.40
C ALA A 179 7.83 -24.58 13.67
N LYS A 180 7.02 -23.78 14.37
CA LYS A 180 5.91 -23.04 13.76
C LYS A 180 6.39 -21.94 12.81
N ALA A 181 7.48 -21.25 13.16
CA ALA A 181 8.09 -20.24 12.31
C ALA A 181 8.52 -20.84 10.97
N LYS A 182 9.15 -22.01 10.99
CA LYS A 182 9.56 -22.76 9.79
C LYS A 182 8.37 -23.11 8.89
N GLU A 183 7.31 -23.69 9.47
CA GLU A 183 6.10 -24.05 8.73
C GLU A 183 5.43 -22.82 8.07
N ALA A 184 5.35 -21.71 8.81
CA ALA A 184 4.78 -20.46 8.31
C ALA A 184 5.65 -19.84 7.19
N ALA A 185 6.99 -19.84 7.34
CA ALA A 185 7.91 -19.34 6.31
C ALA A 185 7.86 -20.18 5.03
N GLU A 186 7.82 -21.51 5.16
CA GLU A 186 7.67 -22.41 4.01
C GLU A 186 6.33 -22.18 3.30
N THR A 187 5.26 -21.92 4.04
CA THR A 187 3.95 -21.60 3.46
C THR A 187 3.98 -20.29 2.72
N ALA A 188 4.58 -19.25 3.30
CA ALA A 188 4.77 -17.95 2.61
C ALA A 188 5.52 -18.15 1.29
N LYS A 189 6.62 -18.92 1.30
CA LYS A 189 7.40 -19.24 0.10
C LYS A 189 6.60 -19.99 -0.96
N LYS A 190 5.83 -21.00 -0.57
CA LYS A 190 4.94 -21.76 -1.47
C LYS A 190 3.88 -20.86 -2.12
N LEU A 191 3.43 -19.83 -1.41
CA LEU A 191 2.49 -18.83 -1.91
C LEU A 191 3.15 -17.71 -2.74
N GLY A 192 4.47 -17.82 -3.00
CA GLY A 192 5.20 -16.88 -3.86
C GLY A 192 5.80 -15.67 -3.14
N PHE A 193 5.83 -15.66 -1.80
CA PHE A 193 6.54 -14.63 -1.06
C PHE A 193 8.06 -14.90 -1.10
N GLU A 194 8.82 -13.85 -1.33
CA GLU A 194 10.29 -13.91 -1.33
C GLU A 194 10.82 -13.84 0.11
N VAL A 195 10.92 -15.01 0.75
CA VAL A 195 11.46 -15.12 2.11
C VAL A 195 12.99 -15.06 2.02
N PRO A 196 13.67 -14.17 2.80
CA PRO A 196 15.12 -14.06 2.77
C PRO A 196 15.81 -15.40 3.09
N GLU A 197 16.81 -15.77 2.29
CA GLU A 197 17.53 -17.06 2.47
C GLU A 197 18.19 -17.17 3.85
N GLY A 198 18.79 -16.07 4.35
CA GLY A 198 19.39 -16.05 5.67
C GLY A 198 18.41 -16.38 6.80
N PHE A 199 17.16 -15.92 6.70
CA PHE A 199 16.13 -16.28 7.66
C PHE A 199 15.75 -17.77 7.58
N LEU A 200 15.70 -18.33 6.36
CA LEU A 200 15.44 -19.78 6.19
C LEU A 200 16.59 -20.66 6.73
N GLU A 201 17.83 -20.19 6.65
CA GLU A 201 18.99 -20.89 7.23
C GLU A 201 18.94 -20.82 8.77
N GLU A 202 18.67 -19.65 9.33
CA GLU A 202 18.53 -19.47 10.77
C GLU A 202 17.39 -20.33 11.35
N LEU A 203 16.29 -20.48 10.64
CA LEU A 203 15.18 -21.37 11.00
C LEU A 203 15.60 -22.85 11.02
N LYS A 204 16.48 -23.28 10.11
CA LYS A 204 16.99 -24.66 10.11
C LYS A 204 17.88 -24.94 11.32
N GLU A 205 18.82 -24.03 11.59
CA GLU A 205 19.76 -24.17 12.71
C GLU A 205 19.07 -24.21 14.09
N ASN A 206 17.91 -23.57 14.23
CA ASN A 206 17.16 -23.51 15.49
C ASN A 206 16.05 -24.60 15.58
N THR A 207 15.86 -25.45 14.54
CA THR A 207 14.85 -26.52 14.53
C THR A 207 15.44 -27.93 14.59
N ASP A 208 16.77 -28.08 14.44
CA ASP A 208 17.52 -29.33 14.62
C ASP A 208 18.00 -29.45 16.08
#